data_418fc7018c33d72b0965433786f723da
#
_entry.id   418fc7018c33d72b0965433786f723da
#
_cell.length_a   1.000
_cell.length_b   1.000
_cell.length_c   1.000
_cell.angle_alpha   90.00
_cell.angle_beta   90.00
_cell.angle_gamma   90.00
#
_symmetry.space_group_name_H-M   'P 1'
#
loop_
_entity.id
_entity.type
_entity.pdbx_description
1 polymer ?
#
loop_
_entity_poly.entity_id
_entity_poly.type
_entity_poly.pdbx_seq_one_letter_code
_entity_poly.pdbx_strand_id
1 'polypeptide(L)'
;MGKLTGQVAVVTGASKGLGAGMSKALAAEGASVVVNYASSKEGADRVVAEITAAGGKAIAVQGDVSKQADITRLFAETKKAYGKLNILVNNAGVYEFAPLEGVTEEHFHKHFNLNVLGLLLTTKEAVKLIGPEGGTVINISSGISTMLPPNTSVYSATKASVDAITSILAKELGQRKIRVNSINPGLIITEGVVTQGNDEGEFRKYIEATAPLARVGQPDDISPTVVYLASSDSKYMTGETVRITGGI
;
A
#
# COMPACT_ATOMS: atom_id res chain seq x y z
N MET A 1 21.55 -14.21 -2.66
CA MET A 1 21.24 -12.78 -2.62
C MET A 1 19.73 -12.63 -2.80
N GLY A 2 19.09 -11.77 -2.00
CA GLY A 2 17.66 -11.50 -2.16
C GLY A 2 17.34 -10.78 -3.47
N LYS A 3 16.12 -10.93 -3.97
CA LYS A 3 15.65 -10.39 -5.27
C LYS A 3 15.72 -8.86 -5.37
N LEU A 4 15.75 -8.16 -4.23
CA LEU A 4 15.72 -6.70 -4.12
C LEU A 4 17.01 -6.10 -3.55
N THR A 5 18.10 -6.87 -3.55
CA THR A 5 19.40 -6.42 -3.02
C THR A 5 19.84 -5.11 -3.68
N GLY A 6 20.14 -4.11 -2.84
CA GLY A 6 20.58 -2.78 -3.27
C GLY A 6 19.46 -1.85 -3.76
N GLN A 7 18.20 -2.28 -3.72
CA GLN A 7 17.05 -1.41 -4.00
C GLN A 7 16.61 -0.64 -2.74
N VAL A 8 15.93 0.47 -2.95
CA VAL A 8 15.35 1.32 -1.90
C VAL A 8 13.84 1.36 -2.08
N ALA A 9 13.11 1.07 -1.02
CA ALA A 9 11.65 1.08 -0.98
C ALA A 9 11.11 2.11 0.00
N VAL A 10 10.05 2.81 -0.37
CA VAL A 10 9.19 3.59 0.54
C VAL A 10 7.85 2.88 0.63
N VAL A 11 7.41 2.59 1.86
CA VAL A 11 6.08 2.03 2.14
C VAL A 11 5.30 3.03 3.00
N THR A 12 4.20 3.56 2.48
CA THR A 12 3.37 4.52 3.21
C THR A 12 2.42 3.82 4.18
N GLY A 13 2.16 4.42 5.35
CA GLY A 13 1.29 3.81 6.36
C GLY A 13 1.81 2.47 6.88
N ALA A 14 3.12 2.37 7.10
CA ALA A 14 3.82 1.11 7.34
C ALA A 14 4.05 0.76 8.81
N SER A 15 3.46 1.50 9.75
CA SER A 15 3.64 1.27 11.20
C SER A 15 2.91 0.04 11.74
N LYS A 16 1.97 -0.55 10.98
CA LYS A 16 1.19 -1.73 11.36
C LYS A 16 0.55 -2.41 10.14
N GLY A 17 -0.11 -3.53 10.36
CA GLY A 17 -0.96 -4.22 9.37
C GLY A 17 -0.23 -4.60 8.08
N LEU A 18 -0.89 -4.41 6.94
CA LEU A 18 -0.33 -4.75 5.62
C LEU A 18 0.99 -4.01 5.35
N GLY A 19 1.06 -2.71 5.66
CA GLY A 19 2.26 -1.92 5.42
C GLY A 19 3.49 -2.43 6.18
N ALA A 20 3.31 -2.87 7.43
CA ALA A 20 4.37 -3.49 8.23
C ALA A 20 4.81 -4.84 7.64
N GLY A 21 3.84 -5.70 7.26
CA GLY A 21 4.11 -7.00 6.62
C GLY A 21 4.90 -6.84 5.31
N MET A 22 4.44 -5.92 4.44
CA MET A 22 5.10 -5.62 3.17
C MET A 22 6.52 -5.05 3.37
N SER A 23 6.71 -4.15 4.36
CA SER A 23 8.02 -3.59 4.68
C SER A 23 9.01 -4.67 5.10
N LYS A 24 8.59 -5.60 5.96
CA LYS A 24 9.41 -6.74 6.39
C LYS A 24 9.75 -7.67 5.23
N ALA A 25 8.80 -7.99 4.37
CA ALA A 25 9.02 -8.85 3.21
C ALA A 25 9.99 -8.23 2.19
N LEU A 26 9.85 -6.92 1.89
CA LEU A 26 10.78 -6.21 1.01
C LEU A 26 12.20 -6.18 1.60
N ALA A 27 12.34 -5.95 2.91
CA ALA A 27 13.64 -5.95 3.59
C ALA A 27 14.28 -7.34 3.62
N ALA A 28 13.51 -8.40 3.83
CA ALA A 28 13.98 -9.78 3.80
C ALA A 28 14.59 -10.16 2.43
N GLU A 29 14.09 -9.57 1.34
CA GLU A 29 14.64 -9.70 -0.01
C GLU A 29 15.80 -8.73 -0.32
N GLY A 30 16.28 -7.99 0.69
CA GLY A 30 17.48 -7.17 0.59
C GLY A 30 17.25 -5.71 0.22
N ALA A 31 16.01 -5.22 0.19
CA ALA A 31 15.73 -3.80 0.02
C ALA A 31 16.06 -3.01 1.30
N SER A 32 16.51 -1.76 1.14
CA SER A 32 16.53 -0.77 2.23
C SER A 32 15.15 -0.09 2.27
N VAL A 33 14.48 -0.12 3.43
CA VAL A 33 13.07 0.26 3.54
C VAL A 33 12.89 1.54 4.34
N VAL A 34 12.12 2.48 3.81
CA VAL A 34 11.58 3.61 4.56
C VAL A 34 10.18 3.25 5.03
N VAL A 35 10.04 3.08 6.34
CA VAL A 35 8.78 2.81 7.04
C VAL A 35 8.11 4.15 7.32
N ASN A 36 7.20 4.60 6.46
CA ASN A 36 6.48 5.85 6.68
C ASN A 36 5.30 5.63 7.63
N TYR A 37 5.08 6.59 8.52
CA TYR A 37 3.95 6.62 9.45
C TYR A 37 3.41 8.05 9.62
N ALA A 38 2.13 8.19 9.92
CA ALA A 38 1.53 9.50 10.22
C ALA A 38 1.62 9.82 11.72
N SER A 39 1.12 8.94 12.59
CA SER A 39 0.96 9.18 14.03
C SER A 39 1.62 8.12 14.92
N SER A 40 1.66 6.86 14.50
CA SER A 40 2.17 5.75 15.33
C SER A 40 3.68 5.59 15.20
N LYS A 41 4.44 6.44 15.92
CA LYS A 41 5.90 6.35 15.99
C LYS A 41 6.36 5.00 16.56
N GLU A 42 5.79 4.60 17.68
CA GLU A 42 6.12 3.33 18.34
C GLU A 42 5.92 2.12 17.42
N GLY A 43 4.82 2.09 16.66
CA GLY A 43 4.58 1.04 15.68
C GLY A 43 5.63 1.03 14.57
N ALA A 44 6.02 2.19 14.05
CA ALA A 44 7.06 2.29 13.03
C ALA A 44 8.44 1.88 13.56
N ASP A 45 8.80 2.31 14.77
CA ASP A 45 10.06 1.94 15.43
C ASP A 45 10.14 0.43 15.67
N ARG A 46 9.03 -0.22 16.07
CA ARG A 46 8.93 -1.68 16.20
C ARG A 46 9.20 -2.38 14.85
N VAL A 47 8.57 -1.93 13.76
CA VAL A 47 8.80 -2.51 12.43
C VAL A 47 10.25 -2.35 12.00
N VAL A 48 10.88 -1.19 12.23
CA VAL A 48 12.30 -0.97 11.96
C VAL A 48 13.18 -1.88 12.80
N ALA A 49 12.89 -2.06 14.09
CA ALA A 49 13.63 -2.95 14.98
C ALA A 49 13.54 -4.41 14.52
N GLU A 50 12.35 -4.89 14.14
CA GLU A 50 12.14 -6.25 13.62
C GLU A 50 12.93 -6.48 12.32
N ILE A 51 12.90 -5.51 11.38
CA ILE A 51 13.68 -5.58 10.14
C ILE A 51 15.18 -5.62 10.42
N THR A 52 15.65 -4.78 11.35
CA THR A 52 17.08 -4.69 11.70
C THR A 52 17.54 -5.95 12.41
N ALA A 53 16.75 -6.49 13.33
CA ALA A 53 17.04 -7.75 14.04
C ALA A 53 17.14 -8.94 13.06
N ALA A 54 16.38 -8.91 11.95
CA ALA A 54 16.47 -9.90 10.87
C ALA A 54 17.64 -9.64 9.89
N GLY A 55 18.51 -8.65 10.15
CA GLY A 55 19.67 -8.31 9.31
C GLY A 55 19.33 -7.38 8.12
N GLY A 56 18.11 -6.88 8.01
CA GLY A 56 17.68 -5.92 7.00
C GLY A 56 18.06 -4.48 7.34
N LYS A 57 17.70 -3.55 6.44
CA LYS A 57 17.93 -2.10 6.61
C LYS A 57 16.61 -1.36 6.54
N ALA A 58 16.29 -0.58 7.56
CA ALA A 58 15.12 0.27 7.55
C ALA A 58 15.33 1.55 8.37
N ILE A 59 14.56 2.59 8.04
CA ILE A 59 14.38 3.81 8.84
C ILE A 59 12.90 4.14 8.96
N ALA A 60 12.52 4.75 10.08
CA ALA A 60 11.18 5.29 10.27
C ALA A 60 11.16 6.77 9.87
N VAL A 61 10.20 7.18 9.05
CA VAL A 61 10.02 8.59 8.65
C VAL A 61 8.57 9.01 8.85
N GLN A 62 8.38 10.00 9.73
CA GLN A 62 7.06 10.58 9.97
C GLN A 62 6.60 11.44 8.79
N GLY A 63 5.35 11.29 8.39
CA GLY A 63 4.69 12.11 7.38
C GLY A 63 3.26 11.66 7.13
N ASP A 64 2.33 12.60 7.21
CA ASP A 64 0.94 12.40 6.82
C ASP A 64 0.83 12.62 5.30
N VAL A 65 0.66 11.52 4.56
CA VAL A 65 0.62 11.58 3.08
C VAL A 65 -0.66 12.19 2.52
N SER A 66 -1.59 12.66 3.35
CA SER A 66 -2.64 13.59 2.93
C SER A 66 -2.14 15.05 2.81
N LYS A 67 -0.89 15.33 3.23
CA LYS A 67 -0.30 16.67 3.29
C LYS A 67 0.94 16.79 2.40
N GLN A 68 0.89 17.68 1.41
CA GLN A 68 1.99 17.89 0.46
C GLN A 68 3.34 18.17 1.14
N ALA A 69 3.37 18.99 2.19
CA ALA A 69 4.60 19.32 2.90
C ALA A 69 5.27 18.10 3.54
N ASP A 70 4.48 17.21 4.11
CA ASP A 70 4.95 15.98 4.73
C ASP A 70 5.46 14.99 3.68
N ILE A 71 4.78 14.90 2.53
CA ILE A 71 5.23 14.09 1.39
C ILE A 71 6.59 14.59 0.90
N THR A 72 6.74 15.88 0.71
CA THR A 72 8.03 16.48 0.27
C THR A 72 9.15 16.14 1.25
N ARG A 73 8.90 16.27 2.56
CA ARG A 73 9.85 15.90 3.62
C ARG A 73 10.18 14.41 3.59
N LEU A 74 9.19 13.54 3.44
CA LEU A 74 9.39 12.07 3.35
C LEU A 74 10.42 11.71 2.27
N PHE A 75 10.28 12.26 1.06
CA PHE A 75 11.21 11.97 -0.02
C PHE A 75 12.55 12.69 0.12
N ALA A 76 12.62 13.84 0.78
CA ALA A 76 13.87 14.47 1.15
C ALA A 76 14.68 13.61 2.14
N GLU A 77 14.04 13.08 3.19
CA GLU A 77 14.67 12.16 4.15
C GLU A 77 15.06 10.83 3.49
N THR A 78 14.23 10.30 2.58
CA THR A 78 14.57 9.12 1.78
C THR A 78 15.83 9.34 0.95
N LYS A 79 15.93 10.49 0.25
CA LYS A 79 17.11 10.88 -0.54
C LYS A 79 18.34 11.03 0.34
N LYS A 80 18.20 11.65 1.49
CA LYS A 80 19.30 11.85 2.46
C LYS A 80 19.84 10.52 2.98
N ALA A 81 18.95 9.55 3.30
CA ALA A 81 19.33 8.27 3.87
C ALA A 81 19.93 7.31 2.83
N TYR A 82 19.37 7.26 1.63
CA TYR A 82 19.67 6.21 0.64
C TYR A 82 20.04 6.70 -0.76
N GLY A 83 19.94 8.00 -1.04
CA GLY A 83 20.33 8.64 -2.30
C GLY A 83 19.44 8.38 -3.50
N LYS A 84 18.55 7.41 -3.46
CA LYS A 84 17.69 6.96 -4.57
C LYS A 84 16.37 6.37 -4.10
N LEU A 85 15.48 6.11 -5.04
CA LEU A 85 14.27 5.31 -4.85
C LEU A 85 14.11 4.34 -6.03
N ASN A 86 13.66 3.12 -5.75
CA ASN A 86 13.34 2.12 -6.77
C ASN A 86 11.89 1.61 -6.65
N ILE A 87 11.36 1.57 -5.43
CA ILE A 87 10.06 0.96 -5.12
C ILE A 87 9.24 1.92 -4.27
N LEU A 88 8.04 2.26 -4.74
CA LEU A 88 7.03 2.93 -3.93
C LEU A 88 5.87 1.98 -3.69
N VAL A 89 5.47 1.81 -2.43
CA VAL A 89 4.22 1.13 -2.06
C VAL A 89 3.27 2.16 -1.45
N ASN A 90 2.26 2.56 -2.19
CA ASN A 90 1.17 3.41 -1.72
C ASN A 90 0.17 2.54 -0.95
N ASN A 91 0.40 2.40 0.36
CA ASN A 91 -0.43 1.58 1.23
C ASN A 91 -1.27 2.43 2.22
N ALA A 92 -0.84 3.64 2.56
CA ALA A 92 -1.61 4.50 3.45
C ALA A 92 -3.04 4.69 2.95
N GLY A 93 -4.01 4.50 3.82
CA GLY A 93 -5.42 4.64 3.50
C GLY A 93 -6.31 4.52 4.73
N VAL A 94 -7.53 5.02 4.58
CA VAL A 94 -8.61 4.86 5.56
C VAL A 94 -9.79 4.16 4.89
N TYR A 95 -10.56 3.46 5.72
CA TYR A 95 -11.82 2.83 5.33
C TYR A 95 -12.85 3.03 6.45
N GLU A 96 -13.94 3.64 6.10
CA GLU A 96 -15.12 3.79 6.93
C GLU A 96 -16.34 3.58 6.04
N PHE A 97 -17.33 2.90 6.57
CA PHE A 97 -18.54 2.57 5.83
C PHE A 97 -19.70 3.40 6.39
N ALA A 98 -20.55 3.89 5.49
CA ALA A 98 -21.71 4.65 5.84
C ALA A 98 -22.84 4.40 4.83
N PRO A 99 -24.10 4.26 5.26
CA PRO A 99 -25.24 4.32 4.37
C PRO A 99 -25.31 5.72 3.70
N LEU A 100 -26.06 5.84 2.61
CA LEU A 100 -26.12 7.09 1.84
C LEU A 100 -26.46 8.30 2.72
N GLU A 101 -27.37 8.14 3.66
CA GLU A 101 -27.82 9.20 4.60
C GLU A 101 -26.74 9.62 5.59
N GLY A 102 -25.73 8.76 5.82
CA GLY A 102 -24.58 9.02 6.71
C GLY A 102 -23.37 9.62 5.99
N VAL A 103 -23.43 9.81 4.67
CA VAL A 103 -22.33 10.42 3.92
C VAL A 103 -22.30 11.92 4.18
N THR A 104 -21.16 12.43 4.63
CA THR A 104 -20.89 13.87 4.85
C THR A 104 -19.71 14.34 4.00
N GLU A 105 -19.57 15.66 3.82
CA GLU A 105 -18.40 16.25 3.17
C GLU A 105 -17.12 15.86 3.90
N GLU A 106 -17.11 15.85 5.23
CA GLU A 106 -15.96 15.44 6.04
C GLU A 106 -15.58 13.98 5.76
N HIS A 107 -16.56 13.06 5.78
CA HIS A 107 -16.35 11.65 5.45
C HIS A 107 -15.78 11.48 4.04
N PHE A 108 -16.33 12.18 3.06
CA PHE A 108 -15.87 12.18 1.69
C PHE A 108 -14.42 12.69 1.58
N HIS A 109 -14.15 13.88 2.09
CA HIS A 109 -12.81 14.49 1.99
C HIS A 109 -11.75 13.70 2.76
N LYS A 110 -12.06 13.14 3.93
CA LYS A 110 -11.16 12.25 4.66
C LYS A 110 -10.68 11.09 3.80
N HIS A 111 -11.59 10.44 3.08
CA HIS A 111 -11.26 9.30 2.23
C HIS A 111 -10.54 9.72 0.94
N PHE A 112 -11.07 10.68 0.20
CA PHE A 112 -10.48 11.09 -1.07
C PHE A 112 -9.14 11.80 -0.90
N ASN A 113 -8.96 12.62 0.12
CA ASN A 113 -7.70 13.31 0.36
C ASN A 113 -6.56 12.35 0.69
N LEU A 114 -6.83 11.26 1.43
CA LEU A 114 -5.79 10.30 1.73
C LEU A 114 -5.65 9.23 0.65
N ASN A 115 -6.76 8.54 0.31
CA ASN A 115 -6.69 7.36 -0.55
C ASN A 115 -6.42 7.68 -2.03
N VAL A 116 -6.79 8.88 -2.49
CA VAL A 116 -6.69 9.28 -3.91
C VAL A 116 -5.67 10.41 -4.10
N LEU A 117 -5.92 11.58 -3.52
CA LEU A 117 -5.03 12.73 -3.69
C LEU A 117 -3.65 12.45 -3.08
N GLY A 118 -3.60 11.88 -1.87
CA GLY A 118 -2.37 11.50 -1.19
C GLY A 118 -1.54 10.51 -2.00
N LEU A 119 -2.17 9.49 -2.58
CA LEU A 119 -1.52 8.53 -3.48
C LEU A 119 -0.90 9.22 -4.71
N LEU A 120 -1.65 10.10 -5.38
CA LEU A 120 -1.18 10.84 -6.55
C LEU A 120 0.02 11.75 -6.21
N LEU A 121 -0.10 12.52 -5.13
CA LEU A 121 0.95 13.44 -4.69
C LEU A 121 2.21 12.69 -4.23
N THR A 122 2.04 11.56 -3.53
CA THR A 122 3.14 10.69 -3.12
C THR A 122 3.85 10.11 -4.35
N THR A 123 3.10 9.60 -5.32
CA THR A 123 3.66 9.08 -6.57
C THR A 123 4.39 10.17 -7.35
N LYS A 124 3.82 11.37 -7.45
CA LYS A 124 4.43 12.54 -8.11
C LYS A 124 5.80 12.89 -7.50
N GLU A 125 5.95 12.87 -6.19
CA GLU A 125 7.25 13.13 -5.55
C GLU A 125 8.20 11.93 -5.69
N ALA A 126 7.70 10.71 -5.56
CA ALA A 126 8.50 9.48 -5.71
C ALA A 126 9.18 9.40 -7.08
N VAL A 127 8.45 9.66 -8.16
CA VAL A 127 8.99 9.55 -9.51
C VAL A 127 10.10 10.56 -9.83
N LYS A 128 10.25 11.64 -9.05
CA LYS A 128 11.39 12.56 -9.15
C LYS A 128 12.68 11.93 -8.64
N LEU A 129 12.57 10.96 -7.73
CA LEU A 129 13.71 10.30 -7.08
C LEU A 129 14.05 8.96 -7.73
N ILE A 130 13.15 8.41 -8.55
CA ILE A 130 13.41 7.22 -9.38
C ILE A 130 14.31 7.63 -10.55
N GLY A 131 15.47 7.00 -10.63
CA GLY A 131 16.48 7.27 -11.65
C GLY A 131 16.16 6.68 -13.04
N PRO A 132 17.09 6.83 -14.00
CA PRO A 132 16.90 6.39 -15.39
C PRO A 132 16.81 4.88 -15.57
N GLU A 133 17.24 4.11 -14.57
CA GLU A 133 17.09 2.65 -14.56
C GLU A 133 15.63 2.20 -14.38
N GLY A 134 14.75 3.15 -14.01
CA GLY A 134 13.36 2.88 -13.75
C GLY A 134 13.08 2.38 -12.33
N GLY A 135 11.86 1.88 -12.14
CA GLY A 135 11.41 1.41 -10.83
C GLY A 135 9.99 0.85 -10.88
N THR A 136 9.38 0.75 -9.71
CA THR A 136 8.00 0.28 -9.61
C THR A 136 7.20 1.06 -8.58
N VAL A 137 5.94 1.31 -8.91
CA VAL A 137 4.90 1.82 -8.00
C VAL A 137 3.88 0.72 -7.81
N ILE A 138 3.58 0.40 -6.57
CA ILE A 138 2.60 -0.61 -6.18
C ILE A 138 1.53 0.10 -5.36
N ASN A 139 0.31 0.14 -5.87
CA ASN A 139 -0.82 0.77 -5.20
C ASN A 139 -1.62 -0.31 -4.45
N ILE A 140 -1.93 -0.08 -3.18
CA ILE A 140 -2.82 -0.97 -2.44
C ILE A 140 -4.25 -0.46 -2.58
N SER A 141 -4.99 -1.13 -3.47
CA SER A 141 -6.41 -0.92 -3.68
C SER A 141 -7.24 -1.81 -2.73
N SER A 142 -8.29 -2.42 -3.21
CA SER A 142 -9.11 -3.38 -2.46
C SER A 142 -10.01 -4.16 -3.41
N GLY A 143 -10.35 -5.41 -3.09
CA GLY A 143 -11.40 -6.18 -3.76
C GLY A 143 -12.76 -5.46 -3.78
N ILE A 144 -12.97 -4.54 -2.84
CA ILE A 144 -14.19 -3.74 -2.75
C ILE A 144 -14.42 -2.83 -3.97
N SER A 145 -13.35 -2.51 -4.73
CA SER A 145 -13.46 -1.71 -5.97
C SER A 145 -14.33 -2.38 -7.05
N THR A 146 -14.50 -3.70 -6.96
CA THR A 146 -15.31 -4.50 -7.88
C THR A 146 -16.47 -5.24 -7.21
N MET A 147 -16.37 -5.54 -5.91
CA MET A 147 -17.45 -6.20 -5.14
C MET A 147 -18.64 -5.25 -4.88
N LEU A 148 -18.37 -3.98 -4.65
CA LEU A 148 -19.34 -2.89 -4.48
C LEU A 148 -20.49 -3.20 -3.48
N PRO A 149 -20.20 -3.64 -2.24
CA PRO A 149 -21.25 -3.94 -1.29
C PRO A 149 -21.98 -2.66 -0.80
N PRO A 150 -23.22 -2.74 -0.31
CA PRO A 150 -23.92 -1.62 0.28
C PRO A 150 -23.11 -0.92 1.38
N ASN A 151 -23.40 0.36 1.61
CA ASN A 151 -22.76 1.22 2.63
C ASN A 151 -21.27 1.55 2.37
N THR A 152 -20.74 1.27 1.19
CA THR A 152 -19.32 1.49 0.88
C THR A 152 -19.08 2.54 -0.22
N SER A 153 -20.10 3.32 -0.58
CA SER A 153 -20.07 4.22 -1.74
C SER A 153 -18.83 5.11 -1.81
N VAL A 154 -18.44 5.76 -0.72
CA VAL A 154 -17.25 6.62 -0.68
C VAL A 154 -15.97 5.79 -0.75
N TYR A 155 -15.84 4.76 0.07
CA TYR A 155 -14.64 3.94 0.09
C TYR A 155 -14.43 3.17 -1.21
N SER A 156 -15.46 2.50 -1.74
CA SER A 156 -15.39 1.79 -3.02
C SER A 156 -15.03 2.72 -4.15
N ALA A 157 -15.57 3.95 -4.18
CA ALA A 157 -15.22 4.96 -5.19
C ALA A 157 -13.73 5.34 -5.11
N THR A 158 -13.15 5.49 -3.90
CA THR A 158 -11.71 5.76 -3.80
C THR A 158 -10.87 4.62 -4.35
N LYS A 159 -11.26 3.36 -4.10
CA LYS A 159 -10.50 2.20 -4.56
C LYS A 159 -10.66 1.94 -6.07
N ALA A 160 -11.85 2.18 -6.63
CA ALA A 160 -12.04 2.20 -8.08
C ALA A 160 -11.21 3.32 -8.74
N SER A 161 -11.10 4.50 -8.10
CA SER A 161 -10.20 5.56 -8.56
C SER A 161 -8.73 5.12 -8.55
N VAL A 162 -8.28 4.38 -7.54
CA VAL A 162 -6.91 3.83 -7.48
C VAL A 162 -6.63 2.88 -8.63
N ASP A 163 -7.60 2.01 -8.99
CA ASP A 163 -7.46 1.08 -10.11
C ASP A 163 -7.35 1.83 -11.45
N ALA A 164 -8.18 2.85 -11.67
CA ALA A 164 -8.10 3.69 -12.85
C ALA A 164 -6.78 4.47 -12.92
N ILE A 165 -6.34 5.09 -11.82
CA ILE A 165 -5.07 5.81 -11.69
C ILE A 165 -3.90 4.87 -11.98
N THR A 166 -3.92 3.64 -11.51
CA THR A 166 -2.89 2.63 -11.78
C THR A 166 -2.70 2.42 -13.27
N SER A 167 -3.81 2.19 -13.99
CA SER A 167 -3.78 1.96 -15.44
C SER A 167 -3.32 3.19 -16.23
N ILE A 168 -3.67 4.40 -15.78
CA ILE A 168 -3.26 5.66 -16.43
C ILE A 168 -1.77 5.90 -16.20
N LEU A 169 -1.31 5.84 -14.95
CA LEU A 169 0.10 6.08 -14.61
C LEU A 169 1.04 5.04 -15.22
N ALA A 170 0.60 3.80 -15.43
CA ALA A 170 1.37 2.80 -16.15
C ALA A 170 1.68 3.25 -17.59
N LYS A 171 0.73 3.89 -18.27
CA LYS A 171 0.91 4.44 -19.62
C LYS A 171 1.81 5.68 -19.63
N GLU A 172 1.60 6.58 -18.66
CA GLU A 172 2.37 7.83 -18.56
C GLU A 172 3.84 7.59 -18.17
N LEU A 173 4.11 6.62 -17.31
CA LEU A 173 5.44 6.39 -16.74
C LEU A 173 6.23 5.27 -17.44
N GLY A 174 5.60 4.52 -18.33
CA GLY A 174 6.20 3.37 -19.00
C GLY A 174 7.48 3.71 -19.78
N GLN A 175 7.53 4.85 -20.48
CA GLN A 175 8.73 5.30 -21.20
C GLN A 175 9.90 5.62 -20.26
N ARG A 176 9.61 5.91 -18.99
CA ARG A 176 10.60 6.09 -17.94
C ARG A 176 11.00 4.78 -17.27
N LYS A 177 10.59 3.64 -17.80
CA LYS A 177 10.79 2.29 -17.26
C LYS A 177 10.22 2.14 -15.84
N ILE A 178 9.18 2.90 -15.49
CA ILE A 178 8.50 2.81 -14.20
C ILE A 178 7.22 2.01 -14.42
N ARG A 179 7.15 0.84 -13.78
CA ARG A 179 5.95 0.01 -13.79
C ARG A 179 4.99 0.46 -12.69
N VAL A 180 3.70 0.42 -12.96
CA VAL A 180 2.66 0.79 -11.98
C VAL A 180 1.61 -0.31 -11.98
N ASN A 181 1.41 -0.97 -10.85
CA ASN A 181 0.40 -2.01 -10.67
C ASN A 181 -0.35 -1.82 -9.35
N SER A 182 -1.55 -2.37 -9.23
CA SER A 182 -2.27 -2.42 -7.97
C SER A 182 -2.42 -3.84 -7.44
N ILE A 183 -2.50 -3.96 -6.13
CA ILE A 183 -2.95 -5.16 -5.42
C ILE A 183 -4.29 -4.82 -4.80
N ASN A 184 -5.27 -5.70 -5.00
CA ASN A 184 -6.63 -5.57 -4.49
C ASN A 184 -6.91 -6.71 -3.50
N PRO A 185 -6.54 -6.53 -2.20
CA PRO A 185 -6.80 -7.52 -1.16
C PRO A 185 -8.30 -7.69 -0.90
N GLY A 186 -8.69 -8.89 -0.52
CA GLY A 186 -9.97 -9.16 0.14
C GLY A 186 -9.97 -8.70 1.61
N LEU A 187 -10.75 -9.36 2.45
CA LEU A 187 -10.69 -9.16 3.89
C LEU A 187 -9.40 -9.77 4.44
N ILE A 188 -8.50 -8.92 4.91
CA ILE A 188 -7.23 -9.32 5.52
C ILE A 188 -7.25 -8.92 6.99
N ILE A 189 -7.01 -9.87 7.89
CA ILE A 189 -6.99 -9.60 9.33
C ILE A 189 -5.70 -8.86 9.68
N THR A 190 -5.86 -7.64 10.15
CA THR A 190 -4.78 -6.75 10.58
C THR A 190 -5.16 -6.13 11.92
N GLU A 191 -4.19 -5.53 12.65
CA GLU A 191 -4.48 -4.81 13.89
C GLU A 191 -5.55 -3.72 13.70
N GLY A 192 -5.61 -3.10 12.51
CA GLY A 192 -6.63 -2.10 12.18
C GLY A 192 -8.02 -2.70 12.07
N VAL A 193 -8.14 -3.89 11.48
CA VAL A 193 -9.41 -4.63 11.36
C VAL A 193 -9.90 -5.06 12.73
N VAL A 194 -9.01 -5.61 13.56
CA VAL A 194 -9.32 -6.02 14.95
C VAL A 194 -9.76 -4.82 15.79
N THR A 195 -9.02 -3.70 15.74
CA THR A 195 -9.36 -2.48 16.50
C THR A 195 -10.73 -1.90 16.15
N GLN A 196 -11.20 -2.11 14.92
CA GLN A 196 -12.53 -1.68 14.47
C GLN A 196 -13.63 -2.74 14.70
N GLY A 197 -13.28 -3.89 15.27
CA GLY A 197 -14.23 -4.99 15.49
C GLY A 197 -14.73 -5.66 14.20
N ASN A 198 -13.99 -5.53 13.11
CA ASN A 198 -14.32 -6.12 11.80
C ASN A 198 -13.66 -7.49 11.56
N ASP A 199 -12.93 -8.01 12.53
CA ASP A 199 -12.29 -9.34 12.52
C ASP A 199 -13.24 -10.47 12.94
N GLU A 200 -14.39 -10.14 13.48
CA GLU A 200 -15.46 -11.04 13.89
C GLU A 200 -16.81 -10.59 13.29
N GLY A 201 -17.86 -11.39 13.48
CA GLY A 201 -19.21 -11.01 13.08
C GLY A 201 -19.65 -11.53 11.71
N GLU A 202 -20.79 -11.03 11.24
CA GLU A 202 -21.49 -11.57 10.06
C GLU A 202 -20.72 -11.35 8.76
N PHE A 203 -19.97 -10.27 8.64
CA PHE A 203 -19.19 -10.01 7.44
C PHE A 203 -18.04 -11.01 7.27
N ARG A 204 -17.31 -11.33 8.35
CA ARG A 204 -16.29 -12.38 8.33
C ARG A 204 -16.88 -13.74 7.99
N LYS A 205 -17.98 -14.12 8.64
CA LYS A 205 -18.70 -15.39 8.36
C LYS A 205 -19.16 -15.47 6.91
N TYR A 206 -19.66 -14.36 6.37
CA TYR A 206 -20.05 -14.28 4.96
C TYR A 206 -18.85 -14.56 4.03
N ILE A 207 -17.70 -13.92 4.30
CA ILE A 207 -16.48 -14.14 3.53
C ILE A 207 -16.02 -15.60 3.63
N GLU A 208 -15.97 -16.17 4.84
CA GLU A 208 -15.55 -17.56 5.06
C GLU A 208 -16.49 -18.58 4.40
N ALA A 209 -17.79 -18.26 4.32
CA ALA A 209 -18.78 -19.11 3.68
C ALA A 209 -18.80 -18.99 2.15
N THR A 210 -18.40 -17.85 1.59
CA THR A 210 -18.51 -17.57 0.15
C THR A 210 -17.17 -17.63 -0.59
N ALA A 211 -16.06 -17.40 0.11
CA ALA A 211 -14.74 -17.51 -0.50
C ALA A 211 -14.41 -18.96 -0.86
N PRO A 212 -13.99 -19.25 -2.10
CA PRO A 212 -13.53 -20.59 -2.49
C PRO A 212 -12.46 -21.18 -1.59
N LEU A 213 -11.58 -20.35 -1.01
CA LEU A 213 -10.56 -20.82 -0.05
C LEU A 213 -11.07 -20.93 1.39
N ALA A 214 -12.36 -20.66 1.65
CA ALA A 214 -13.07 -20.82 2.91
C ALA A 214 -12.36 -20.17 4.13
N ARG A 215 -11.64 -19.08 3.91
CA ARG A 215 -10.96 -18.33 4.96
C ARG A 215 -10.79 -16.85 4.60
N VAL A 216 -10.60 -16.03 5.60
CA VAL A 216 -10.08 -14.66 5.46
C VAL A 216 -8.58 -14.69 5.21
N GLY A 217 -8.04 -13.62 4.63
CA GLY A 217 -6.60 -13.48 4.36
C GLY A 217 -5.81 -13.00 5.58
N GLN A 218 -4.49 -13.18 5.51
CA GLN A 218 -3.51 -12.67 6.47
C GLN A 218 -2.50 -11.76 5.73
N PRO A 219 -1.75 -10.90 6.41
CA PRO A 219 -0.74 -10.03 5.77
C PRO A 219 0.31 -10.78 4.94
N ASP A 220 0.62 -12.02 5.31
CA ASP A 220 1.55 -12.88 4.58
C ASP A 220 0.96 -13.48 3.29
N ASP A 221 -0.35 -13.46 3.10
CA ASP A 221 -0.98 -13.77 1.81
C ASP A 221 -0.73 -12.65 0.77
N ILE A 222 -0.47 -11.42 1.21
CA ILE A 222 -0.29 -10.24 0.34
C ILE A 222 1.19 -9.93 0.08
N SER A 223 2.01 -10.03 1.11
CA SER A 223 3.42 -9.61 1.07
C SER A 223 4.26 -10.26 -0.03
N PRO A 224 4.09 -11.57 -0.38
CA PRO A 224 4.83 -12.19 -1.49
C PRO A 224 4.54 -11.53 -2.85
N THR A 225 3.29 -11.10 -3.08
CA THR A 225 2.92 -10.42 -4.33
C THR A 225 3.58 -9.04 -4.43
N VAL A 226 3.75 -8.33 -3.31
CA VAL A 226 4.49 -7.06 -3.29
C VAL A 226 5.95 -7.29 -3.68
N VAL A 227 6.60 -8.32 -3.16
CA VAL A 227 7.96 -8.71 -3.56
C VAL A 227 8.03 -9.07 -5.04
N TYR A 228 7.08 -9.86 -5.54
CA TYR A 228 6.99 -10.21 -6.97
C TYR A 228 6.88 -8.95 -7.83
N LEU A 229 5.94 -8.05 -7.53
CA LEU A 229 5.75 -6.81 -8.29
C LEU A 229 6.94 -5.84 -8.16
N ALA A 230 7.68 -5.88 -7.05
CA ALA A 230 8.89 -5.09 -6.85
C ALA A 230 10.10 -5.63 -7.63
N SER A 231 10.14 -6.91 -7.92
CA SER A 231 11.28 -7.61 -8.53
C SER A 231 11.25 -7.60 -10.06
N SER A 232 12.34 -8.09 -10.65
CA SER A 232 12.45 -8.34 -12.10
C SER A 232 11.57 -9.48 -12.61
N ASP A 233 11.02 -10.31 -11.72
CA ASP A 233 10.12 -11.41 -12.08
C ASP A 233 8.83 -10.88 -12.75
N SER A 234 8.45 -9.63 -12.45
CA SER A 234 7.30 -8.92 -13.03
C SER A 234 7.67 -7.84 -14.07
N LYS A 235 8.84 -7.94 -14.70
CA LYS A 235 9.39 -6.90 -15.59
C LYS A 235 8.51 -6.51 -16.79
N TYR A 236 7.60 -7.39 -17.21
CA TYR A 236 6.64 -7.12 -18.31
C TYR A 236 5.22 -6.83 -17.81
N MET A 237 5.05 -6.62 -16.50
CA MET A 237 3.75 -6.39 -15.86
C MET A 237 3.62 -4.92 -15.45
N THR A 238 2.68 -4.20 -16.07
CA THR A 238 2.34 -2.82 -15.74
C THR A 238 0.90 -2.51 -16.12
N GLY A 239 0.22 -1.69 -15.33
CA GLY A 239 -1.19 -1.32 -15.52
C GLY A 239 -2.18 -2.35 -14.98
N GLU A 240 -1.69 -3.39 -14.31
CA GLU A 240 -2.50 -4.52 -13.87
C GLU A 240 -3.08 -4.31 -12.47
N THR A 241 -4.26 -4.87 -12.28
CA THR A 241 -4.96 -4.98 -10.99
C THR A 241 -4.96 -6.43 -10.53
N VAL A 242 -4.13 -6.73 -9.51
CA VAL A 242 -3.94 -8.09 -9.00
C VAL A 242 -4.88 -8.32 -7.81
N ARG A 243 -5.93 -9.11 -8.01
CA ARG A 243 -6.87 -9.47 -6.95
C ARG A 243 -6.31 -10.61 -6.10
N ILE A 244 -6.29 -10.44 -4.78
CA ILE A 244 -5.91 -11.46 -3.80
C ILE A 244 -7.02 -11.50 -2.74
N THR A 245 -8.07 -12.24 -3.06
CA THR A 245 -9.35 -12.18 -2.32
C THR A 245 -9.81 -13.54 -1.80
N GLY A 246 -9.03 -14.61 -2.01
CA GLY A 246 -9.49 -15.97 -1.73
C GLY A 246 -10.53 -16.50 -2.72
N GLY A 247 -10.77 -15.74 -3.83
CA GLY A 247 -11.68 -16.13 -4.91
C GLY A 247 -13.02 -15.37 -4.94
N ILE A 248 -13.19 -14.37 -4.05
CA ILE A 248 -14.41 -13.52 -4.03
C ILE A 248 -14.30 -12.41 -5.07
#